data_f65ff94592b7044bb997699cd1827a5c
#
_entry.id   f65ff94592b7044bb997699cd1827a5c
#
_cell.length_a   1.000
_cell.length_b   1.000
_cell.length_c   1.000
_cell.angle_alpha   90.00
_cell.angle_beta   90.00
_cell.angle_gamma   90.00
#
_symmetry.space_group_name_H-M   'P 1'
#
loop_
_entity.id
_entity.type
_entity.pdbx_description
1 polymer ?
#
loop_
_entity_poly.entity_id
_entity_poly.type
_entity_poly.pdbx_seq_one_letter_code
_entity_poly.pdbx_strand_id
1 'polypeptide(L)'
;MVIGLVMLSLVALIELGGFSGMIQKVNQVAPMALTWMGGKTTAAFFGSMIGMLGIGLGYPGQPHVITRYMAAKDTKTIKQGMWIAFVWGTLMYSSAILLGICGQVLFPGLVDPEHLFPTAAQNLLPIFFSALVLTSIFAAIMSTVSSQV
;
A
#
# COMPACT_ATOMS: atom_id res chain seq x y z
N MET A 1 -1.74 2.07 11.61
CA MET A 1 -2.02 1.77 10.19
C MET A 1 -0.98 0.83 9.57
N VAL A 2 0.33 1.15 9.51
CA VAL A 2 1.34 0.28 8.84
C VAL A 2 1.41 -1.12 9.42
N ILE A 3 1.48 -1.26 10.74
CA ILE A 3 1.47 -2.57 11.41
C ILE A 3 0.21 -3.36 11.04
N GLY A 4 -0.95 -2.70 11.01
CA GLY A 4 -2.21 -3.33 10.60
C GLY A 4 -2.20 -3.80 9.14
N LEU A 5 -1.63 -2.99 8.23
CA LEU A 5 -1.49 -3.35 6.82
C LEU A 5 -0.54 -4.54 6.63
N VAL A 6 0.62 -4.54 7.29
CA VAL A 6 1.58 -5.65 7.26
C VAL A 6 0.97 -6.92 7.83
N MET A 7 0.33 -6.82 9.00
CA MET A 7 -0.34 -7.97 9.63
C MET A 7 -1.43 -8.55 8.73
N LEU A 8 -2.28 -7.69 8.15
CA LEU A 8 -3.37 -8.12 7.29
C LEU A 8 -2.85 -8.79 6.01
N SER A 9 -1.79 -8.23 5.40
CA SER A 9 -1.18 -8.83 4.21
C SER A 9 -0.56 -10.20 4.50
N LEU A 10 0.06 -10.37 5.67
CA LEU A 10 0.59 -11.67 6.10
C LEU A 10 -0.52 -12.68 6.38
N VAL A 11 -1.59 -12.29 7.05
CA VAL A 11 -2.74 -13.17 7.29
C VAL A 11 -3.38 -13.60 5.96
N ALA A 12 -3.59 -12.66 5.02
CA ALA A 12 -4.11 -12.97 3.70
C ALA A 12 -3.21 -13.94 2.93
N LEU A 13 -1.88 -13.82 3.07
CA LEU A 13 -0.93 -14.75 2.46
C LEU A 13 -1.01 -16.15 3.08
N ILE A 14 -1.16 -16.25 4.40
CA ILE A 14 -1.28 -17.52 5.11
C ILE A 14 -2.57 -18.24 4.70
N GLU A 15 -3.69 -17.53 4.58
CA GLU A 15 -4.99 -18.07 4.12
C GLU A 15 -4.91 -18.66 2.71
N LEU A 16 -4.07 -18.12 1.86
CA LEU A 16 -3.85 -18.65 0.51
C LEU A 16 -2.91 -19.88 0.47
N GLY A 17 -2.32 -20.27 1.59
CA GLY A 17 -1.35 -21.37 1.69
C GLY A 17 0.09 -20.91 1.43
N GLY A 18 0.42 -19.68 1.80
CA GLY A 18 1.74 -19.09 1.63
C GLY A 18 1.98 -18.60 0.20
N PHE A 19 3.25 -18.27 -0.09
CA PHE A 19 3.62 -17.66 -1.37
C PHE A 19 3.35 -18.57 -2.57
N SER A 20 3.60 -19.88 -2.43
CA SER A 20 3.33 -20.87 -3.49
C SER A 20 1.83 -21.02 -3.78
N GLY A 21 1.01 -21.10 -2.73
CA GLY A 21 -0.45 -21.20 -2.84
C GLY A 21 -1.05 -19.92 -3.44
N MET A 22 -0.54 -18.76 -3.07
CA MET A 22 -0.92 -17.49 -3.65
C MET A 22 -0.68 -17.46 -5.16
N ILE A 23 0.54 -17.80 -5.62
CA ILE A 23 0.89 -17.79 -7.05
C ILE A 23 -0.02 -18.73 -7.85
N GLN A 24 -0.26 -19.94 -7.35
CA GLN A 24 -1.12 -20.91 -8.04
C GLN A 24 -2.56 -20.41 -8.18
N LYS A 25 -3.14 -19.90 -7.10
CA LYS A 25 -4.52 -19.39 -7.10
C LYS A 25 -4.67 -18.12 -7.93
N VAL A 26 -3.70 -17.20 -7.85
CA VAL A 26 -3.71 -15.97 -8.67
C VAL A 26 -3.59 -16.30 -10.15
N ASN A 27 -2.77 -17.27 -10.55
CA ASN A 27 -2.68 -17.72 -11.94
C ASN A 27 -4.01 -18.29 -12.48
N GLN A 28 -4.85 -18.88 -11.62
CA GLN A 28 -6.15 -19.40 -12.01
C GLN A 28 -7.22 -18.31 -12.13
N VAL A 29 -7.22 -17.35 -11.20
CA VAL A 29 -8.28 -16.32 -11.10
C VAL A 29 -7.93 -15.06 -11.89
N ALA A 30 -6.68 -14.62 -11.82
CA ALA A 30 -6.22 -13.37 -12.41
C ALA A 30 -4.78 -13.48 -12.95
N PRO A 31 -4.55 -14.25 -14.02
CA PRO A 31 -3.21 -14.51 -14.56
C PRO A 31 -2.47 -13.21 -14.96
N MET A 32 -3.22 -12.18 -15.34
CA MET A 32 -2.65 -10.89 -15.71
C MET A 32 -2.10 -10.10 -14.53
N ALA A 33 -2.53 -10.37 -13.29
CA ALA A 33 -2.03 -9.69 -12.10
C ALA A 33 -0.55 -9.98 -11.80
N LEU A 34 -0.04 -11.12 -12.27
CA LEU A 34 1.36 -11.52 -12.14
C LEU A 34 2.23 -11.11 -13.33
N THR A 35 1.65 -10.46 -14.35
CA THR A 35 2.40 -9.98 -15.51
C THR A 35 2.88 -8.55 -15.28
N TRP A 36 4.08 -8.23 -15.73
CA TRP A 36 4.67 -6.89 -15.62
C TRP A 36 3.79 -5.77 -16.21
N MET A 37 3.06 -6.07 -17.26
CA MET A 37 2.19 -5.11 -17.94
C MET A 37 0.75 -5.12 -17.43
N GLY A 38 0.35 -6.07 -16.57
CA GLY A 38 -1.02 -6.18 -16.07
C GLY A 38 -2.09 -6.21 -17.16
N GLY A 39 -1.78 -6.80 -18.34
CA GLY A 39 -2.68 -6.80 -19.48
C GLY A 39 -2.82 -5.47 -20.24
N LYS A 40 -2.06 -4.45 -19.86
CA LYS A 40 -2.08 -3.16 -20.58
C LYS A 40 -1.28 -3.24 -21.88
N THR A 41 -1.68 -2.43 -22.88
CA THR A 41 -0.87 -2.23 -24.06
C THR A 41 0.45 -1.53 -23.69
N THR A 42 1.50 -1.74 -24.50
CA THR A 42 2.84 -1.14 -24.23
C THR A 42 2.75 0.38 -24.06
N ALA A 43 1.98 1.07 -24.88
CA ALA A 43 1.79 2.52 -24.78
C ALA A 43 1.10 2.93 -23.47
N ALA A 44 0.06 2.21 -23.05
CA ALA A 44 -0.65 2.48 -21.79
C ALA A 44 0.23 2.19 -20.56
N PHE A 45 1.09 1.16 -20.64
CA PHE A 45 2.06 0.85 -19.59
C PHE A 45 3.08 1.98 -19.41
N PHE A 46 3.74 2.42 -20.49
CA PHE A 46 4.67 3.54 -20.43
C PHE A 46 4.00 4.85 -20.04
N GLY A 47 2.79 5.12 -20.53
CA GLY A 47 2.00 6.28 -20.11
C GLY A 47 1.72 6.29 -18.60
N SER A 48 1.34 5.14 -18.02
CA SER A 48 1.13 5.04 -16.57
C SER A 48 2.43 5.19 -15.77
N MET A 49 3.56 4.68 -16.27
CA MET A 49 4.87 4.88 -15.63
C MET A 49 5.30 6.35 -15.62
N ILE A 50 5.15 7.04 -16.77
CA ILE A 50 5.46 8.47 -16.86
C ILE A 50 4.55 9.28 -15.93
N GLY A 51 3.27 8.96 -15.86
CA GLY A 51 2.33 9.59 -14.93
C GLY A 51 2.75 9.42 -13.46
N MET A 52 3.14 8.21 -13.06
CA MET A 52 3.64 7.95 -11.69
C MET A 52 4.96 8.68 -11.40
N LEU A 53 5.88 8.74 -12.38
CA LEU A 53 7.11 9.51 -12.23
C LEU A 53 6.82 11.01 -12.08
N GLY A 54 5.84 11.55 -12.82
CA GLY A 54 5.41 12.93 -12.69
C GLY A 54 4.92 13.28 -11.28
N ILE A 55 4.12 12.40 -10.68
CA ILE A 55 3.68 12.54 -9.29
C ILE A 55 4.87 12.50 -8.33
N GLY A 56 5.78 11.53 -8.52
CA GLY A 56 6.98 11.38 -7.69
C GLY A 56 7.92 12.60 -7.76
N LEU A 57 8.08 13.21 -8.94
CA LEU A 57 8.89 14.42 -9.12
C LEU A 57 8.22 15.67 -8.54
N GLY A 58 6.89 15.74 -8.54
CA GLY A 58 6.13 16.86 -7.96
C GLY A 58 6.10 16.83 -6.42
N TYR A 59 6.22 15.65 -5.81
CA TYR A 59 6.10 15.48 -4.37
C TYR A 59 7.09 16.31 -3.54
N PRO A 60 8.41 16.38 -3.87
CA PRO A 60 9.35 17.20 -3.13
C PRO A 60 9.06 18.71 -3.15
N GLY A 61 8.30 19.19 -4.15
CA GLY A 61 7.90 20.60 -4.26
C GLY A 61 6.69 21.00 -3.40
N GLN A 62 6.06 20.07 -2.70
CA GLN A 62 4.90 20.38 -1.87
C GLN A 62 5.29 21.16 -0.61
N PRO A 63 4.55 22.22 -0.23
CA PRO A 63 4.91 23.11 0.89
C PRO A 63 5.16 22.38 2.20
N HIS A 64 4.33 21.41 2.55
CA HIS A 64 4.46 20.63 3.79
C HIS A 64 5.70 19.70 3.80
N VAL A 65 6.25 19.36 2.65
CA VAL A 65 7.50 18.60 2.52
C VAL A 65 8.69 19.54 2.65
N ILE A 66 8.65 20.68 1.95
CA ILE A 66 9.71 21.71 1.99
C ILE A 66 9.91 22.23 3.42
N THR A 67 8.84 22.55 4.14
CA THR A 67 8.92 23.04 5.53
C THR A 67 9.61 22.03 6.46
N ARG A 68 9.42 20.72 6.25
CA ARG A 68 10.11 19.68 7.02
C ARG A 68 11.61 19.64 6.73
N TYR A 69 12.01 19.83 5.47
CA TYR A 69 13.44 19.92 5.13
C TYR A 69 14.08 21.18 5.70
N MET A 70 13.39 22.32 5.67
CA MET A 70 13.87 23.57 6.24
C MET A 70 13.99 23.53 7.77
N ALA A 71 13.17 22.74 8.44
CA ALA A 71 13.22 22.55 9.89
C ALA A 71 14.34 21.58 10.34
N ALA A 72 15.02 20.89 9.43
CA ALA A 72 16.07 19.96 9.77
C ALA A 72 17.34 20.68 10.23
N LYS A 73 17.91 20.24 11.35
CA LYS A 73 19.08 20.85 11.99
C LYS A 73 20.35 20.74 11.15
N ASP A 74 20.55 19.61 10.48
CA ASP A 74 21.74 19.30 9.70
C ASP A 74 21.49 18.28 8.59
N THR A 75 22.43 18.17 7.66
CA THR A 75 22.38 17.21 6.54
C THR A 75 22.37 15.74 7.02
N LYS A 76 22.94 15.45 8.18
CA LYS A 76 22.95 14.10 8.75
C LYS A 76 21.54 13.68 9.16
N THR A 77 20.80 14.58 9.79
CA THR A 77 19.39 14.36 10.17
C THR A 77 18.53 14.10 8.93
N ILE A 78 18.75 14.85 7.84
CA ILE A 78 18.03 14.63 6.58
C ILE A 78 18.32 13.22 6.01
N LYS A 79 19.60 12.82 5.97
CA LYS A 79 19.98 11.48 5.49
C LYS A 79 19.40 10.36 6.33
N GLN A 80 19.40 10.50 7.65
CA GLN A 80 18.78 9.51 8.55
C GLN A 80 17.27 9.42 8.30
N GLY A 81 16.59 10.58 8.20
CA GLY A 81 15.15 10.63 7.88
C GLY A 81 14.82 9.98 6.54
N MET A 82 15.66 10.20 5.52
CA MET A 82 15.50 9.58 4.21
C MET A 82 15.58 8.04 4.28
N TRP A 83 16.54 7.46 5.01
CA TRP A 83 16.64 6.02 5.18
C TRP A 83 15.44 5.43 5.93
N ILE A 84 15.00 6.08 7.00
CA ILE A 84 13.81 5.67 7.74
C ILE A 84 12.58 5.71 6.84
N ALA A 85 12.39 6.79 6.08
CA ALA A 85 11.27 6.93 5.16
C ALA A 85 11.32 5.89 4.03
N PHE A 86 12.51 5.57 3.51
CA PHE A 86 12.70 4.55 2.48
C PHE A 86 12.30 3.15 2.97
N VAL A 87 12.81 2.73 4.13
CA VAL A 87 12.47 1.42 4.73
C VAL A 87 10.98 1.34 5.03
N TRP A 88 10.44 2.40 5.64
CA TRP A 88 9.02 2.48 5.97
C TRP A 88 8.11 2.44 4.75
N GLY A 89 8.44 3.23 3.73
CA GLY A 89 7.72 3.25 2.46
C GLY A 89 7.77 1.91 1.73
N THR A 90 8.94 1.29 1.66
CA THR A 90 9.11 -0.04 1.05
C THR A 90 8.23 -1.08 1.74
N LEU A 91 8.20 -1.07 3.07
CA LEU A 91 7.36 -1.98 3.85
C LEU A 91 5.86 -1.76 3.58
N MET A 92 5.43 -0.49 3.53
CA MET A 92 4.03 -0.15 3.23
C MET A 92 3.61 -0.57 1.82
N TYR A 93 4.39 -0.19 0.81
CA TYR A 93 4.04 -0.47 -0.58
C TYR A 93 4.06 -1.97 -0.89
N SER A 94 5.05 -2.70 -0.39
CA SER A 94 5.11 -4.16 -0.58
C SER A 94 3.91 -4.86 0.09
N SER A 95 3.53 -4.44 1.29
CA SER A 95 2.36 -4.99 1.99
C SER A 95 1.05 -4.67 1.27
N ALA A 96 0.90 -3.45 0.74
CA ALA A 96 -0.28 -3.04 0.00
C ALA A 96 -0.42 -3.82 -1.32
N ILE A 97 0.69 -4.00 -2.05
CA ILE A 97 0.70 -4.80 -3.29
C ILE A 97 0.35 -6.26 -2.98
N LEU A 98 0.96 -6.83 -1.94
CA LEU A 98 0.70 -8.20 -1.53
C LEU A 98 -0.77 -8.39 -1.17
N LEU A 99 -1.34 -7.49 -0.37
CA LEU A 99 -2.76 -7.52 -0.01
C LEU A 99 -3.66 -7.38 -1.25
N GLY A 100 -3.29 -6.49 -2.20
CA GLY A 100 -4.02 -6.30 -3.45
C GLY A 100 -4.06 -7.56 -4.31
N ILE A 101 -2.93 -8.26 -4.43
CA ILE A 101 -2.85 -9.53 -5.17
C ILE A 101 -3.65 -10.63 -4.46
N CYS A 102 -3.48 -10.79 -3.15
CA CYS A 102 -4.25 -11.76 -2.37
C CYS A 102 -5.75 -11.46 -2.41
N GLY A 103 -6.12 -10.18 -2.39
CA GLY A 103 -7.49 -9.73 -2.39
C GLY A 103 -8.28 -10.11 -3.65
N GLN A 104 -7.65 -10.15 -4.80
CA GLN A 104 -8.28 -10.59 -6.05
C GLN A 104 -8.74 -12.05 -5.99
N VAL A 105 -8.05 -12.88 -5.21
CA VAL A 105 -8.40 -14.30 -5.03
C VAL A 105 -9.39 -14.49 -3.89
N LEU A 106 -9.19 -13.77 -2.77
CA LEU A 106 -10.01 -13.93 -1.57
C LEU A 106 -11.38 -13.26 -1.71
N PHE A 107 -11.47 -12.18 -2.49
CA PHE A 107 -12.67 -11.36 -2.64
C PHE A 107 -12.99 -11.06 -4.12
N PRO A 108 -13.25 -12.09 -4.95
CA PRO A 108 -13.44 -11.92 -6.40
C PRO A 108 -14.70 -11.12 -6.78
N GLY A 109 -15.62 -10.93 -5.84
CA GLY A 109 -16.86 -10.16 -6.06
C GLY A 109 -16.82 -8.71 -5.54
N LEU A 110 -15.65 -8.18 -5.21
CA LEU A 110 -15.55 -6.83 -4.69
C LEU A 110 -15.77 -5.81 -5.83
N VAL A 111 -16.87 -5.06 -5.75
CA VAL A 111 -17.25 -4.07 -6.77
C VAL A 111 -16.27 -2.89 -6.79
N ASP A 112 -15.81 -2.48 -5.63
CA ASP A 112 -14.89 -1.36 -5.47
C ASP A 112 -13.58 -1.81 -4.80
N PRO A 113 -12.44 -1.74 -5.52
CA PRO A 113 -11.13 -2.09 -4.97
C PRO A 113 -10.72 -1.30 -3.71
N GLU A 114 -11.25 -0.10 -3.53
CA GLU A 114 -10.93 0.74 -2.34
C GLU A 114 -11.47 0.13 -1.05
N HIS A 115 -12.53 -0.66 -1.13
CA HIS A 115 -13.09 -1.38 0.02
C HIS A 115 -12.31 -2.65 0.40
N LEU A 116 -11.25 -3.01 -0.34
CA LEU A 116 -10.49 -4.23 -0.07
C LEU A 116 -9.91 -4.26 1.35
N PHE A 117 -9.27 -3.16 1.78
CA PHE A 117 -8.60 -3.12 3.09
C PHE A 117 -9.59 -3.27 4.27
N PRO A 118 -10.70 -2.50 4.35
CA PRO A 118 -11.69 -2.70 5.41
C PRO A 118 -12.39 -4.05 5.32
N THR A 119 -12.71 -4.54 4.12
CA THR A 119 -13.35 -5.84 3.94
C THR A 119 -12.43 -6.98 4.38
N ALA A 120 -11.17 -6.95 4.00
CA ALA A 120 -10.19 -7.93 4.43
C ALA A 120 -9.96 -7.88 5.95
N ALA A 121 -9.92 -6.69 6.56
CA ALA A 121 -9.80 -6.56 8.00
C ALA A 121 -10.98 -7.19 8.75
N GLN A 122 -12.21 -7.02 8.24
CA GLN A 122 -13.41 -7.58 8.86
C GLN A 122 -13.53 -9.10 8.72
N ASN A 123 -13.06 -9.65 7.59
CA ASN A 123 -13.23 -11.08 7.30
C ASN A 123 -12.05 -11.94 7.77
N LEU A 124 -10.82 -11.41 7.77
CA LEU A 124 -9.62 -12.18 8.07
C LEU A 124 -9.12 -12.01 9.52
N LEU A 125 -9.58 -10.98 10.24
CA LEU A 125 -9.11 -10.70 11.58
C LEU A 125 -10.20 -10.91 12.62
N PRO A 126 -9.83 -11.35 13.86
CA PRO A 126 -10.73 -11.32 15.00
C PRO A 126 -11.27 -9.91 15.24
N ILE A 127 -12.49 -9.80 15.75
CA ILE A 127 -13.24 -8.53 15.89
C ILE A 127 -12.43 -7.42 16.58
N PHE A 128 -11.63 -7.76 17.57
CA PHE A 128 -10.79 -6.80 18.28
C PHE A 128 -9.70 -6.18 17.37
N PHE A 129 -8.98 -7.02 16.63
CA PHE A 129 -7.93 -6.56 15.71
C PHE A 129 -8.52 -5.83 14.50
N SER A 130 -9.65 -6.30 13.99
CA SER A 130 -10.39 -5.62 12.92
C SER A 130 -10.77 -4.21 13.35
N ALA A 131 -11.34 -4.03 14.53
CA ALA A 131 -11.68 -2.72 15.07
C ALA A 131 -10.47 -1.79 15.20
N LEU A 132 -9.33 -2.31 15.70
CA LEU A 132 -8.08 -1.55 15.78
C LEU A 132 -7.57 -1.10 14.41
N VAL A 133 -7.60 -1.99 13.42
CA VAL A 133 -7.16 -1.69 12.06
C VAL A 133 -8.07 -0.62 11.44
N LEU A 134 -9.39 -0.77 11.55
CA LEU A 134 -10.35 0.22 11.02
C LEU A 134 -10.20 1.58 11.70
N THR A 135 -10.05 1.61 13.04
CA THR A 135 -9.80 2.86 13.77
C THR A 135 -8.48 3.51 13.33
N SER A 136 -7.47 2.72 12.99
CA SER A 136 -6.19 3.26 12.50
C SER A 136 -6.29 3.97 11.16
N ILE A 137 -7.29 3.62 10.31
CA ILE A 137 -7.58 4.35 9.06
C ILE A 137 -8.05 5.76 9.39
N PHE A 138 -9.05 5.88 10.28
CA PHE A 138 -9.56 7.20 10.71
C PHE A 138 -8.46 8.04 11.36
N ALA A 139 -7.63 7.46 12.21
CA ALA A 139 -6.50 8.15 12.82
C ALA A 139 -5.49 8.66 11.77
N ALA A 140 -5.22 7.88 10.72
CA ALA A 140 -4.33 8.28 9.62
C ALA A 140 -4.93 9.43 8.81
N ILE A 141 -6.22 9.39 8.49
CA ILE A 141 -6.93 10.46 7.78
C ILE A 141 -6.88 11.75 8.60
N MET A 142 -7.24 11.68 9.88
CA MET A 142 -7.21 12.85 10.78
C MET A 142 -5.80 13.44 10.93
N SER A 143 -4.78 12.58 11.06
CA SER A 143 -3.38 13.02 11.12
C SER A 143 -2.95 13.75 9.84
N THR A 144 -3.36 13.25 8.68
CA THR A 144 -3.04 13.87 7.39
C THR A 144 -3.72 15.22 7.25
N VAL A 145 -5.02 15.29 7.53
CA VAL A 145 -5.78 16.55 7.51
C VAL A 145 -5.16 17.58 8.45
N SER A 146 -4.89 17.19 9.70
CA SER A 146 -4.27 18.09 10.69
C SER A 146 -2.86 18.57 10.32
N SER A 147 -2.14 17.83 9.46
CA SER A 147 -0.80 18.25 9.02
C SER A 147 -0.81 19.13 7.76
N GLN A 148 -1.96 19.25 7.08
CA GLN A 148 -2.12 20.04 5.86
C GLN A 148 -2.84 21.37 6.10
N VAL A 149 -3.49 21.53 7.25
CA VAL A 149 -4.12 22.77 7.74
C VAL A 149 -3.13 23.57 8.57
#